data_7697b63d4a75ea94c796bdb09c4fb27f
#
_entry.id   7697b63d4a75ea94c796bdb09c4fb27f
#
_cell.length_a   1.000
_cell.length_b   1.000
_cell.length_c   1.000
_cell.angle_alpha   90.00
_cell.angle_beta   90.00
_cell.angle_gamma   90.00
#
_symmetry.space_group_name_H-M   'P 1'
#
loop_
_entity.id
_entity.type
_entity.pdbx_description
1 polymer ?
#
loop_
_entity_poly.entity_id
_entity_poly.type
_entity_poly.pdbx_seq_one_letter_code
_entity_poly.pdbx_strand_id
1 'polypeptide(L)'
;VHAIPLRSSWVMTCAYAPSGSFVACGGLDNICSIYSLKTREGNVRVSRELPGHTGYLSCCRFLDDNQIVTSSGDMTCALWDIETGQQLTTFTGHTGDVMSLSLSPDMRTFISGACDASAKLWDIREGMCKQTFPGHESDINAVSFFPNGHAFATGSDDATCRLFDIRADQELAMYSHDNIICGITSVAFSKSGRLLFAGYDDFNCNVWDSMRQERAGVLAGHDNRVSCLGVTDDGMAVCTGSWDSFLKIWN
;
A
#
# COMPACT_ATOMS: atom_id res chain seq x y z
N VAL A 1 9.92 -20.24 -10.67
CA VAL A 1 10.04 -18.81 -11.04
C VAL A 1 9.25 -18.60 -12.32
N HIS A 2 8.37 -17.59 -12.34
CA HIS A 2 7.52 -17.27 -13.49
C HIS A 2 7.81 -15.86 -13.99
N ALA A 3 7.76 -15.66 -15.30
CA ALA A 3 7.74 -14.37 -15.95
C ALA A 3 6.36 -14.21 -16.61
N ILE A 4 5.58 -13.24 -16.14
CA ILE A 4 4.19 -13.05 -16.55
C ILE A 4 4.15 -11.80 -17.44
N PRO A 5 3.84 -11.93 -18.77
CA PRO A 5 3.65 -10.77 -19.61
C PRO A 5 2.35 -10.06 -19.22
N LEU A 6 2.44 -8.79 -18.86
CA LEU A 6 1.31 -7.97 -18.50
C LEU A 6 0.81 -7.16 -19.69
N ARG A 7 -0.49 -6.87 -19.74
CA ARG A 7 -1.10 -6.06 -20.81
C ARG A 7 -0.76 -4.58 -20.69
N SER A 8 -0.66 -4.07 -19.43
CA SER A 8 -0.28 -2.70 -19.17
C SER A 8 1.23 -2.57 -19.04
N SER A 9 1.81 -1.54 -19.67
CA SER A 9 3.24 -1.22 -19.52
C SER A 9 3.55 -0.51 -18.20
N TRP A 10 2.56 0.13 -17.57
CA TRP A 10 2.69 0.87 -16.32
C TRP A 10 1.94 0.17 -15.20
N VAL A 11 2.63 -0.73 -14.53
CA VAL A 11 2.12 -1.44 -13.37
C VAL A 11 2.46 -0.65 -12.12
N MET A 12 1.45 -0.31 -11.32
CA MET A 12 1.61 0.49 -10.10
C MET A 12 1.51 -0.35 -8.84
N THR A 13 0.87 -1.52 -8.91
CA THR A 13 0.64 -2.37 -7.75
C THR A 13 0.72 -3.84 -8.09
N CYS A 14 1.17 -4.62 -7.11
CA CYS A 14 1.05 -6.07 -7.13
C CYS A 14 0.83 -6.60 -5.73
N ALA A 15 0.16 -7.75 -5.62
CA ALA A 15 -0.09 -8.42 -4.36
C ALA A 15 -0.21 -9.93 -4.55
N TYR A 16 0.28 -10.69 -3.58
CA TYR A 16 0.03 -12.12 -3.48
C TYR A 16 -1.24 -12.41 -2.69
N ALA A 17 -1.99 -13.41 -3.14
CA ALA A 17 -3.07 -13.99 -2.35
C ALA A 17 -2.48 -14.73 -1.12
N PRO A 18 -3.23 -14.86 -0.02
CA PRO A 18 -2.76 -15.52 1.19
C PRO A 18 -2.29 -16.96 0.98
N SER A 19 -2.90 -17.71 0.04
CA SER A 19 -2.49 -19.07 -0.30
C SER A 19 -1.19 -19.14 -1.12
N GLY A 20 -0.72 -18.01 -1.66
CA GLY A 20 0.37 -17.98 -2.63
C GLY A 20 0.02 -18.57 -4.00
N SER A 21 -1.26 -18.84 -4.26
CA SER A 21 -1.72 -19.44 -5.52
C SER A 21 -2.06 -18.43 -6.60
N PHE A 22 -2.28 -17.17 -6.20
CA PHE A 22 -2.66 -16.08 -7.10
C PHE A 22 -1.80 -14.85 -6.86
N VAL A 23 -1.65 -14.06 -7.90
CA VAL A 23 -1.08 -12.71 -7.82
C VAL A 23 -2.00 -11.73 -8.55
N ALA A 24 -2.19 -10.57 -7.97
CA ALA A 24 -2.92 -9.46 -8.58
C ALA A 24 -1.95 -8.38 -9.04
N CYS A 25 -2.23 -7.78 -10.17
CA CYS A 25 -1.49 -6.64 -10.70
C CYS A 25 -2.46 -5.65 -11.33
N GLY A 26 -2.06 -4.39 -11.39
CA GLY A 26 -2.79 -3.34 -12.10
C GLY A 26 -2.02 -2.03 -12.14
N GLY A 27 -2.55 -1.07 -12.86
CA GLY A 27 -1.93 0.23 -13.05
C GLY A 27 -2.75 1.13 -13.97
N LEU A 28 -2.11 1.72 -14.98
CA LEU A 28 -2.74 2.68 -15.89
C LEU A 28 -3.80 2.10 -16.82
N ASP A 29 -3.97 0.78 -16.86
CA ASP A 29 -5.07 0.12 -17.57
C ASP A 29 -6.41 0.15 -16.80
N ASN A 30 -6.42 0.65 -15.57
CA ASN A 30 -7.58 0.74 -14.67
C ASN A 30 -8.17 -0.62 -14.25
N ILE A 31 -7.50 -1.72 -14.57
CA ILE A 31 -7.99 -3.09 -14.38
C ILE A 31 -7.13 -3.79 -13.32
N CYS A 32 -7.79 -4.46 -12.36
CA CYS A 32 -7.12 -5.41 -11.49
C CYS A 32 -7.14 -6.78 -12.15
N SER A 33 -5.97 -7.26 -12.57
CA SER A 33 -5.82 -8.57 -13.23
C SER A 33 -5.32 -9.59 -12.22
N ILE A 34 -6.02 -10.70 -12.11
CA ILE A 34 -5.69 -11.82 -11.22
C ILE A 34 -5.08 -12.94 -12.05
N TYR A 35 -3.89 -13.39 -11.65
CA TYR A 35 -3.14 -14.45 -12.31
C TYR A 35 -3.08 -15.68 -11.41
N SER A 36 -3.36 -16.86 -11.98
CA SER A 36 -3.16 -18.13 -11.29
C SER A 36 -1.73 -18.62 -11.50
N LEU A 37 -1.02 -18.86 -10.40
CA LEU A 37 0.37 -19.34 -10.41
C LEU A 37 0.46 -20.88 -10.42
N LYS A 38 -0.60 -21.56 -9.96
CA LYS A 38 -0.68 -23.02 -9.91
C LYS A 38 -1.62 -23.54 -10.98
N THR A 39 -1.10 -23.79 -12.18
CA THR A 39 -1.86 -24.40 -13.28
C THR A 39 -1.33 -25.79 -13.59
N ARG A 40 -2.19 -26.70 -14.08
CA ARG A 40 -1.81 -28.05 -14.49
C ARG A 40 -0.77 -28.06 -15.61
N GLU A 41 -0.76 -27.03 -16.45
CA GLU A 41 0.13 -26.90 -17.60
C GLU A 41 1.45 -26.17 -17.26
N GLY A 42 1.65 -25.75 -16.02
CA GLY A 42 2.86 -25.02 -15.58
C GLY A 42 2.96 -23.57 -16.07
N ASN A 43 2.02 -23.10 -16.90
CA ASN A 43 1.98 -21.74 -17.41
C ASN A 43 1.08 -20.87 -16.55
N VAL A 44 1.52 -19.63 -16.25
CA VAL A 44 0.68 -18.65 -15.56
C VAL A 44 -0.34 -18.09 -16.54
N ARG A 45 -1.60 -18.05 -16.12
CA ARG A 45 -2.72 -17.52 -16.92
C ARG A 45 -3.48 -16.46 -16.16
N VAL A 46 -4.08 -15.52 -16.91
CA VAL A 46 -5.09 -14.61 -16.35
C VAL A 46 -6.28 -15.44 -15.89
N SER A 47 -6.53 -15.42 -14.60
CA SER A 47 -7.69 -16.09 -13.98
C SER A 47 -8.93 -15.23 -14.07
N ARG A 48 -8.79 -13.92 -13.80
CA ARG A 48 -9.87 -12.94 -13.81
C ARG A 48 -9.34 -11.55 -14.10
N GLU A 49 -10.12 -10.75 -14.81
CA GLU A 49 -9.96 -9.31 -14.92
C GLU A 49 -11.11 -8.63 -14.19
N LEU A 50 -10.81 -7.61 -13.40
CA LEU A 50 -11.78 -6.85 -12.62
C LEU A 50 -11.84 -5.41 -13.16
N PRO A 51 -12.65 -5.16 -14.19
CA PRO A 51 -12.87 -3.82 -14.74
C PRO A 51 -13.94 -3.08 -13.92
N GLY A 52 -13.90 -1.75 -13.95
CA GLY A 52 -14.93 -0.92 -13.31
C GLY A 52 -14.39 0.38 -12.73
N HIS A 53 -13.12 0.42 -12.34
CA HIS A 53 -12.47 1.69 -12.03
C HIS A 53 -12.34 2.55 -13.28
N THR A 54 -12.56 3.86 -13.13
CA THR A 54 -12.45 4.86 -14.21
C THR A 54 -11.11 5.61 -14.19
N GLY A 55 -10.28 5.36 -13.20
CA GLY A 55 -8.91 5.86 -13.06
C GLY A 55 -7.91 4.71 -12.85
N TYR A 56 -6.63 5.04 -12.84
CA TYR A 56 -5.57 4.06 -12.64
C TYR A 56 -5.72 3.28 -11.34
N LEU A 57 -5.28 2.03 -11.34
CA LEU A 57 -5.23 1.20 -10.15
C LEU A 57 -3.95 1.50 -9.38
N SER A 58 -4.08 2.09 -8.19
CA SER A 58 -2.94 2.50 -7.38
C SER A 58 -2.46 1.44 -6.40
N CYS A 59 -3.40 0.67 -5.83
CA CYS A 59 -3.08 -0.40 -4.89
C CYS A 59 -4.14 -1.50 -4.92
N CYS A 60 -3.73 -2.71 -4.61
CA CYS A 60 -4.63 -3.85 -4.42
C CYS A 60 -4.14 -4.75 -3.28
N ARG A 61 -5.06 -5.32 -2.50
CA ARG A 61 -4.74 -6.25 -1.41
C ARG A 61 -5.83 -7.30 -1.29
N PHE A 62 -5.41 -8.56 -1.21
CA PHE A 62 -6.31 -9.68 -1.01
C PHE A 62 -6.80 -9.74 0.44
N LEU A 63 -8.10 -9.93 0.63
CA LEU A 63 -8.68 -10.37 1.89
C LEU A 63 -8.53 -11.88 2.08
N ASP A 64 -8.82 -12.61 1.03
CA ASP A 64 -8.65 -14.05 0.88
C ASP A 64 -8.45 -14.37 -0.61
N ASP A 65 -8.45 -15.65 -0.97
CA ASP A 65 -8.25 -16.06 -2.38
C ASP A 65 -9.41 -15.64 -3.31
N ASN A 66 -10.57 -15.27 -2.77
CA ASN A 66 -11.74 -14.87 -3.56
C ASN A 66 -12.13 -13.39 -3.44
N GLN A 67 -11.61 -12.66 -2.47
CA GLN A 67 -11.94 -11.24 -2.29
C GLN A 67 -10.69 -10.37 -2.31
N ILE A 68 -10.79 -9.23 -3.01
CA ILE A 68 -9.71 -8.26 -3.12
C ILE A 68 -10.26 -6.84 -2.97
N VAL A 69 -9.51 -5.98 -2.29
CA VAL A 69 -9.78 -4.55 -2.18
C VAL A 69 -8.80 -3.80 -3.07
N THR A 70 -9.32 -2.86 -3.83
CA THR A 70 -8.54 -2.01 -4.74
C THR A 70 -8.71 -0.53 -4.42
N SER A 71 -7.71 0.27 -4.74
CA SER A 71 -7.78 1.73 -4.70
C SER A 71 -7.41 2.32 -6.07
N SER A 72 -7.97 3.47 -6.39
CA SER A 72 -7.88 4.06 -7.73
C SER A 72 -7.75 5.57 -7.74
N GLY A 73 -7.15 6.09 -8.83
CA GLY A 73 -7.17 7.50 -9.18
C GLY A 73 -8.56 8.06 -9.51
N ASP A 74 -9.60 7.23 -9.52
CA ASP A 74 -10.99 7.68 -9.63
C ASP A 74 -11.59 8.15 -8.27
N MET A 75 -10.75 8.32 -7.25
CA MET A 75 -11.09 8.74 -5.89
C MET A 75 -11.87 7.72 -5.07
N THR A 76 -11.93 6.47 -5.52
CA THR A 76 -12.66 5.39 -4.84
C THR A 76 -11.78 4.21 -4.50
N CYS A 77 -12.24 3.41 -3.52
CA CYS A 77 -11.81 2.04 -3.32
C CYS A 77 -12.96 1.11 -3.65
N ALA A 78 -12.66 -0.14 -3.95
CA ALA A 78 -13.68 -1.14 -4.29
C ALA A 78 -13.34 -2.50 -3.68
N LEU A 79 -14.39 -3.22 -3.27
CA LEU A 79 -14.33 -4.65 -2.89
C LEU A 79 -14.86 -5.48 -4.05
N TRP A 80 -14.14 -6.51 -4.42
CA TRP A 80 -14.45 -7.40 -5.53
C TRP A 80 -14.59 -8.84 -5.08
N ASP A 81 -15.53 -9.55 -5.68
CA ASP A 81 -15.58 -11.01 -5.71
C ASP A 81 -14.84 -11.49 -6.96
N ILE A 82 -13.75 -12.25 -6.76
CA ILE A 82 -12.89 -12.68 -7.86
C ILE A 82 -13.57 -13.78 -8.69
N GLU A 83 -14.30 -14.69 -8.05
CA GLU A 83 -14.97 -15.81 -8.72
C GLU A 83 -16.01 -15.30 -9.72
N THR A 84 -16.84 -14.35 -9.31
CA THR A 84 -17.88 -13.77 -10.18
C THR A 84 -17.40 -12.61 -11.02
N GLY A 85 -16.29 -11.95 -10.63
CA GLY A 85 -15.78 -10.74 -11.25
C GLY A 85 -16.62 -9.49 -10.92
N GLN A 86 -17.51 -9.57 -9.95
CA GLN A 86 -18.39 -8.47 -9.58
C GLN A 86 -17.79 -7.57 -8.53
N GLN A 87 -18.02 -6.29 -8.68
CA GLN A 87 -17.77 -5.29 -7.66
C GLN A 87 -18.88 -5.36 -6.61
N LEU A 88 -18.52 -5.76 -5.38
CA LEU A 88 -19.48 -5.93 -4.28
C LEU A 88 -19.80 -4.61 -3.60
N THR A 89 -18.78 -3.76 -3.42
CA THR A 89 -18.89 -2.49 -2.69
C THR A 89 -17.98 -1.45 -3.31
N THR A 90 -18.48 -0.20 -3.35
CA THR A 90 -17.67 0.98 -3.69
C THR A 90 -17.56 1.85 -2.46
N PHE A 91 -16.32 2.19 -2.07
CA PHE A 91 -16.04 3.06 -0.94
C PHE A 91 -15.80 4.47 -1.47
N THR A 92 -16.75 5.36 -1.23
CA THR A 92 -16.74 6.74 -1.72
C THR A 92 -16.62 7.72 -0.56
N GLY A 93 -15.89 8.81 -0.76
CA GLY A 93 -15.71 9.85 0.25
C GLY A 93 -14.41 10.64 0.12
N HIS A 94 -13.35 10.08 -0.50
CA HIS A 94 -12.18 10.87 -0.86
C HIS A 94 -12.51 11.88 -1.96
N THR A 95 -11.85 13.03 -1.91
CA THR A 95 -11.97 14.12 -2.89
C THR A 95 -10.73 14.28 -3.76
N GLY A 96 -9.77 13.36 -3.63
CA GLY A 96 -8.58 13.24 -4.45
C GLY A 96 -8.28 11.78 -4.76
N ASP A 97 -7.34 11.56 -5.67
CA ASP A 97 -6.90 10.21 -6.08
C ASP A 97 -6.49 9.39 -4.86
N VAL A 98 -7.01 8.18 -4.74
CA VAL A 98 -6.58 7.26 -3.68
C VAL A 98 -5.29 6.58 -4.13
N MET A 99 -4.21 6.79 -3.37
CA MET A 99 -2.86 6.37 -3.75
C MET A 99 -2.45 5.04 -3.14
N SER A 100 -2.98 4.71 -1.98
CA SER A 100 -2.58 3.50 -1.24
C SER A 100 -3.68 3.02 -0.33
N LEU A 101 -3.64 1.73 -0.01
CA LEU A 101 -4.48 1.13 1.02
C LEU A 101 -3.69 0.09 1.83
N SER A 102 -4.14 -0.16 3.05
CA SER A 102 -3.60 -1.20 3.93
C SER A 102 -4.74 -1.87 4.68
N LEU A 103 -4.77 -3.20 4.65
CA LEU A 103 -5.76 -3.99 5.38
C LEU A 103 -5.39 -4.08 6.86
N SER A 104 -6.39 -4.03 7.74
CA SER A 104 -6.20 -4.33 9.17
C SER A 104 -5.83 -5.81 9.37
N PRO A 105 -5.09 -6.15 10.44
CA PRO A 105 -4.73 -7.54 10.71
C PRO A 105 -5.92 -8.48 10.90
N ASP A 106 -7.05 -7.97 11.35
CA ASP A 106 -8.30 -8.74 11.52
C ASP A 106 -9.15 -8.83 10.24
N MET A 107 -8.70 -8.18 9.16
CA MET A 107 -9.37 -8.16 7.84
C MET A 107 -10.79 -7.56 7.85
N ARG A 108 -11.17 -6.79 8.88
CA ARG A 108 -12.51 -6.18 9.00
C ARG A 108 -12.55 -4.75 8.48
N THR A 109 -11.41 -4.07 8.52
CA THR A 109 -11.27 -2.67 8.11
C THR A 109 -10.05 -2.50 7.20
N PHE A 110 -9.99 -1.37 6.53
CA PHE A 110 -8.78 -0.91 5.85
C PHE A 110 -8.64 0.60 5.95
N ILE A 111 -7.39 1.06 5.83
CA ILE A 111 -7.03 2.47 5.70
C ILE A 111 -6.73 2.77 4.24
N SER A 112 -7.16 3.92 3.77
CA SER A 112 -6.75 4.51 2.49
C SER A 112 -6.09 5.86 2.70
N GLY A 113 -5.12 6.20 1.87
CA GLY A 113 -4.50 7.52 1.81
C GLY A 113 -4.67 8.11 0.42
N ALA A 114 -4.95 9.40 0.34
CA ALA A 114 -5.31 10.06 -0.92
C ALA A 114 -4.66 11.44 -1.12
N CYS A 115 -4.77 11.94 -2.35
CA CYS A 115 -4.31 13.27 -2.75
C CYS A 115 -5.15 14.42 -2.16
N ASP A 116 -6.17 14.12 -1.36
CA ASP A 116 -6.89 15.11 -0.55
C ASP A 116 -6.22 15.38 0.82
N ALA A 117 -4.99 14.86 1.02
CA ALA A 117 -4.22 14.97 2.25
C ALA A 117 -4.87 14.29 3.47
N SER A 118 -5.85 13.43 3.27
CA SER A 118 -6.51 12.69 4.34
C SER A 118 -6.31 11.19 4.23
N ALA A 119 -6.32 10.51 5.38
CA ALA A 119 -6.48 9.07 5.46
C ALA A 119 -7.89 8.74 5.96
N LYS A 120 -8.47 7.66 5.48
CA LYS A 120 -9.81 7.22 5.88
C LYS A 120 -9.81 5.76 6.29
N LEU A 121 -10.48 5.48 7.40
CA LEU A 121 -10.75 4.12 7.89
C LEU A 121 -12.12 3.67 7.38
N TRP A 122 -12.16 2.52 6.73
CA TRP A 122 -13.37 1.95 6.13
C TRP A 122 -13.73 0.64 6.80
N ASP A 123 -15.02 0.44 7.04
CA ASP A 123 -15.57 -0.87 7.38
C ASP A 123 -15.87 -1.65 6.10
N ILE A 124 -15.24 -2.82 5.94
CA ILE A 124 -15.36 -3.61 4.70
C ILE A 124 -16.77 -4.17 4.55
N ARG A 125 -17.37 -4.60 5.65
CA ARG A 125 -18.71 -5.22 5.62
C ARG A 125 -19.83 -4.20 5.41
N GLU A 126 -19.73 -3.07 6.11
CA GLU A 126 -20.75 -2.02 6.04
C GLU A 126 -20.57 -1.10 4.82
N GLY A 127 -19.39 -1.08 4.23
CA GLY A 127 -19.10 -0.27 3.05
C GLY A 127 -18.99 1.23 3.32
N MET A 128 -18.76 1.63 4.58
CA MET A 128 -18.78 3.03 5.00
C MET A 128 -17.46 3.47 5.63
N CYS A 129 -17.19 4.78 5.49
CA CYS A 129 -16.11 5.44 6.19
C CYS A 129 -16.46 5.57 7.68
N LYS A 130 -15.60 5.03 8.54
CA LYS A 130 -15.74 5.13 10.00
C LYS A 130 -15.09 6.38 10.55
N GLN A 131 -13.90 6.71 10.07
CA GLN A 131 -13.10 7.81 10.57
C GLN A 131 -12.31 8.46 9.44
N THR A 132 -12.03 9.75 9.59
CA THR A 132 -11.17 10.52 8.68
C THR A 132 -10.08 11.16 9.49
N PHE A 133 -8.83 10.98 9.08
CA PHE A 133 -7.63 11.48 9.74
C PHE A 133 -6.99 12.58 8.90
N PRO A 134 -7.24 13.85 9.23
CA PRO A 134 -6.52 14.99 8.64
C PRO A 134 -5.16 15.15 9.33
N GLY A 135 -4.32 15.99 8.76
CA GLY A 135 -3.05 16.36 9.39
C GLY A 135 -1.94 16.63 8.39
N HIS A 136 -1.86 15.85 7.32
CA HIS A 136 -0.90 16.12 6.24
C HIS A 136 -1.25 17.40 5.48
N GLU A 137 -0.21 18.05 4.95
CA GLU A 137 -0.31 19.29 4.17
C GLU A 137 -0.27 19.04 2.66
N SER A 138 -0.07 17.79 2.25
CA SER A 138 -0.01 17.40 0.84
C SER A 138 -0.48 15.95 0.66
N ASP A 139 -0.38 15.45 -0.56
CA ASP A 139 -0.82 14.10 -0.97
C ASP A 139 -0.26 13.02 -0.05
N ILE A 140 -1.11 12.09 0.36
CA ILE A 140 -0.69 10.87 1.05
C ILE A 140 -0.46 9.78 -0.01
N ASN A 141 0.79 9.35 -0.17
CA ASN A 141 1.17 8.35 -1.17
C ASN A 141 1.19 6.93 -0.63
N ALA A 142 1.33 6.78 0.68
CA ALA A 142 1.48 5.45 1.30
C ALA A 142 0.83 5.39 2.67
N VAL A 143 0.26 4.23 2.98
CA VAL A 143 -0.31 3.91 4.30
C VAL A 143 0.05 2.49 4.69
N SER A 144 0.21 2.24 5.99
CA SER A 144 0.48 0.91 6.54
C SER A 144 -0.09 0.79 7.94
N PHE A 145 -0.84 -0.28 8.20
CA PHE A 145 -1.28 -0.59 9.55
C PHE A 145 -0.10 -0.92 10.48
N PHE A 146 -0.18 -0.44 11.70
CA PHE A 146 0.66 -0.93 12.79
C PHE A 146 0.27 -2.39 13.10
N PRO A 147 1.22 -3.27 13.45
CA PRO A 147 0.95 -4.71 13.60
C PRO A 147 -0.17 -5.09 14.56
N ASN A 148 -0.45 -4.26 15.57
CA ASN A 148 -1.54 -4.53 16.51
C ASN A 148 -2.95 -4.11 16.00
N GLY A 149 -3.03 -3.45 14.85
CA GLY A 149 -4.29 -3.03 14.24
C GLY A 149 -4.94 -1.78 14.86
N HIS A 150 -4.33 -1.14 15.86
CA HIS A 150 -4.90 0.03 16.56
C HIS A 150 -4.32 1.37 16.11
N ALA A 151 -3.31 1.34 15.27
CA ALA A 151 -2.66 2.51 14.71
C ALA A 151 -2.26 2.27 13.26
N PHE A 152 -1.90 3.31 12.56
CA PHE A 152 -1.35 3.21 11.20
C PHE A 152 -0.40 4.38 10.93
N ALA A 153 0.53 4.18 10.01
CA ALA A 153 1.42 5.21 9.52
C ALA A 153 1.05 5.64 8.11
N THR A 154 1.32 6.90 7.81
CA THR A 154 1.16 7.52 6.50
C THR A 154 2.48 8.11 6.03
N GLY A 155 2.69 8.17 4.72
CA GLY A 155 3.79 8.87 4.08
C GLY A 155 3.26 9.84 3.02
N SER A 156 3.79 11.06 3.00
CA SER A 156 3.24 12.17 2.20
C SER A 156 4.31 12.92 1.41
N ASP A 157 3.85 13.65 0.39
CA ASP A 157 4.65 14.61 -0.36
C ASP A 157 5.06 15.84 0.47
N ASP A 158 4.48 16.04 1.67
CA ASP A 158 4.94 17.04 2.64
C ASP A 158 6.27 16.68 3.33
N ALA A 159 6.92 15.60 2.89
CA ALA A 159 8.18 15.07 3.41
C ALA A 159 8.09 14.49 4.84
N THR A 160 6.89 14.22 5.33
CA THR A 160 6.67 13.64 6.65
C THR A 160 5.99 12.28 6.58
N CYS A 161 6.36 11.39 7.53
CA CYS A 161 5.52 10.28 7.95
C CYS A 161 4.76 10.70 9.20
N ARG A 162 3.55 10.18 9.39
CA ARG A 162 2.74 10.39 10.59
C ARG A 162 2.18 9.08 11.11
N LEU A 163 2.06 8.97 12.40
CA LEU A 163 1.43 7.84 13.09
C LEU A 163 0.11 8.32 13.70
N PHE A 164 -0.97 7.62 13.42
CA PHE A 164 -2.31 7.92 13.94
C PHE A 164 -2.82 6.78 14.81
N ASP A 165 -3.47 7.13 15.93
CA ASP A 165 -4.20 6.20 16.78
C ASP A 165 -5.68 6.17 16.37
N ILE A 166 -6.17 4.99 16.03
CA ILE A 166 -7.55 4.80 15.56
C ILE A 166 -8.55 4.98 16.72
N ARG A 167 -8.20 4.52 17.92
CA ARG A 167 -9.10 4.58 19.08
C ARG A 167 -9.18 5.97 19.69
N ALA A 168 -8.05 6.68 19.71
CA ALA A 168 -7.99 8.06 20.20
C ALA A 168 -8.39 9.08 19.11
N ASP A 169 -8.52 8.66 17.85
CA ASP A 169 -8.87 9.51 16.70
C ASP A 169 -7.93 10.72 16.55
N GLN A 170 -6.62 10.48 16.70
CA GLN A 170 -5.63 11.56 16.66
C GLN A 170 -4.26 11.12 16.19
N GLU A 171 -3.47 12.10 15.72
CA GLU A 171 -2.06 11.93 15.44
C GLU A 171 -1.25 11.73 16.73
N LEU A 172 -0.41 10.69 16.74
CA LEU A 172 0.48 10.39 17.86
C LEU A 172 1.90 10.89 17.65
N ALA A 173 2.40 10.85 16.42
CA ALA A 173 3.78 11.14 16.10
C ALA A 173 3.93 11.65 14.69
N MET A 174 4.95 12.47 14.47
CA MET A 174 5.41 12.91 13.16
C MET A 174 6.90 12.60 13.02
N TYR A 175 7.26 11.97 11.90
CA TYR A 175 8.64 11.62 11.57
C TYR A 175 9.11 12.53 10.45
N SER A 176 10.00 13.44 10.80
CA SER A 176 10.56 14.44 9.89
C SER A 176 12.01 14.75 10.26
N HIS A 177 12.75 15.30 9.31
CA HIS A 177 14.12 15.76 9.52
C HIS A 177 14.35 16.98 8.63
N ASP A 178 15.07 17.99 9.14
CA ASP A 178 15.31 19.26 8.44
C ASP A 178 15.99 19.09 7.07
N ASN A 179 16.79 18.05 6.92
CA ASN A 179 17.48 17.75 5.66
C ASN A 179 16.63 16.96 4.66
N ILE A 180 15.43 16.51 5.05
CA ILE A 180 14.53 15.75 4.19
C ILE A 180 13.42 16.68 3.74
N ILE A 181 13.46 17.04 2.45
CA ILE A 181 12.50 17.95 1.81
C ILE A 181 11.75 17.29 0.64
N CYS A 182 11.98 16.01 0.41
CA CYS A 182 11.37 15.24 -0.68
C CYS A 182 10.21 14.38 -0.19
N GLY A 183 9.33 14.01 -1.11
CA GLY A 183 8.16 13.20 -0.83
C GLY A 183 8.49 11.76 -0.44
N ILE A 184 7.57 11.15 0.27
CA ILE A 184 7.60 9.74 0.67
C ILE A 184 6.72 8.96 -0.28
N THR A 185 7.24 7.85 -0.78
CA THR A 185 6.57 7.01 -1.78
C THR A 185 5.95 5.74 -1.20
N SER A 186 6.53 5.25 -0.10
CA SER A 186 6.15 3.96 0.49
C SER A 186 6.49 3.90 1.97
N VAL A 187 5.69 3.18 2.74
CA VAL A 187 5.92 2.95 4.17
C VAL A 187 5.58 1.52 4.54
N ALA A 188 6.33 0.95 5.49
CA ALA A 188 6.00 -0.34 6.12
C ALA A 188 6.60 -0.42 7.51
N PHE A 189 5.91 -1.12 8.42
CA PHE A 189 6.41 -1.43 9.75
C PHE A 189 7.24 -2.70 9.78
N SER A 190 8.21 -2.76 10.68
CA SER A 190 8.78 -4.03 11.11
C SER A 190 7.71 -4.87 11.82
N LYS A 191 7.93 -6.19 11.91
CA LYS A 191 6.99 -7.12 12.55
C LYS A 191 6.63 -6.74 13.99
N SER A 192 7.58 -6.17 14.73
CA SER A 192 7.35 -5.69 16.10
C SER A 192 6.64 -4.34 16.17
N GLY A 193 6.57 -3.60 15.06
CA GLY A 193 6.12 -2.21 15.01
C GLY A 193 7.17 -1.19 15.51
N ARG A 194 8.33 -1.63 15.99
CA ARG A 194 9.35 -0.74 16.52
C ARG A 194 9.99 0.14 15.46
N LEU A 195 10.17 -0.37 14.26
CA LEU A 195 10.76 0.35 13.14
C LEU A 195 9.69 0.65 12.09
N LEU A 196 9.73 1.87 11.57
CA LEU A 196 8.99 2.31 10.40
C LEU A 196 9.98 2.57 9.27
N PHE A 197 9.83 1.85 8.18
CA PHE A 197 10.60 2.04 6.96
C PHE A 197 9.83 2.94 6.01
N ALA A 198 10.49 3.95 5.47
CA ALA A 198 9.91 4.86 4.51
C ALA A 198 10.85 5.06 3.31
N GLY A 199 10.31 4.87 2.11
CA GLY A 199 11.02 5.13 0.86
C GLY A 199 10.80 6.57 0.40
N TYR A 200 11.86 7.20 -0.11
CA TYR A 200 11.87 8.62 -0.45
C TYR A 200 12.29 8.87 -1.89
N ASP A 201 11.91 10.04 -2.39
CA ASP A 201 12.31 10.50 -3.72
C ASP A 201 13.81 10.85 -3.82
N ASP A 202 14.52 10.99 -2.70
CA ASP A 202 15.97 11.24 -2.61
C ASP A 202 16.83 9.97 -2.72
N PHE A 203 16.24 8.86 -3.20
CA PHE A 203 16.85 7.57 -3.46
C PHE A 203 17.10 6.72 -2.21
N ASN A 204 16.81 7.23 -1.03
CA ASN A 204 17.03 6.54 0.24
C ASN A 204 15.74 5.93 0.81
N CYS A 205 15.92 4.90 1.62
CA CYS A 205 14.94 4.44 2.58
C CYS A 205 15.41 4.85 3.97
N ASN A 206 14.64 5.69 4.66
CA ASN A 206 14.92 6.04 6.05
C ASN A 206 14.21 5.07 6.99
N VAL A 207 14.90 4.73 8.06
CA VAL A 207 14.40 3.86 9.12
C VAL A 207 14.13 4.73 10.35
N TRP A 208 12.90 4.74 10.81
CA TRP A 208 12.47 5.51 11.97
C TRP A 208 12.19 4.61 13.16
N ASP A 209 12.65 5.00 14.35
CA ASP A 209 12.18 4.42 15.60
C ASP A 209 10.77 4.98 15.88
N SER A 210 9.76 4.13 15.75
CA SER A 210 8.36 4.55 15.83
C SER A 210 7.96 5.11 17.21
N MET A 211 8.63 4.68 18.26
CA MET A 211 8.34 5.10 19.63
C MET A 211 9.13 6.33 20.06
N ARG A 212 10.37 6.46 19.59
CA ARG A 212 11.25 7.59 19.95
C ARG A 212 11.12 8.77 19.00
N GLN A 213 10.47 8.59 17.85
CA GLN A 213 10.34 9.60 16.79
C GLN A 213 11.71 10.09 16.27
N GLU A 214 12.70 9.20 16.29
CA GLU A 214 14.05 9.48 15.85
C GLU A 214 14.41 8.61 14.63
N ARG A 215 15.27 9.15 13.76
CA ARG A 215 15.83 8.37 12.66
C ARG A 215 16.82 7.35 13.23
N ALA A 216 16.53 6.07 13.04
CA ALA A 216 17.36 4.95 13.50
C ALA A 216 18.43 4.55 12.49
N GLY A 217 18.21 4.83 11.20
CA GLY A 217 19.16 4.48 10.15
C GLY A 217 18.72 4.93 8.78
N VAL A 218 19.56 4.68 7.80
CA VAL A 218 19.30 4.95 6.38
C VAL A 218 19.76 3.76 5.57
N LEU A 219 18.91 3.25 4.69
CA LEU A 219 19.24 2.25 3.70
C LEU A 219 19.55 2.99 2.39
N ALA A 220 20.83 3.27 2.17
CA ALA A 220 21.32 3.98 1.01
C ALA A 220 21.98 3.00 0.03
N GLY A 221 21.67 3.11 -1.23
CA GLY A 221 22.24 2.23 -2.26
C GLY A 221 21.49 2.21 -3.58
N HIS A 222 20.33 2.86 -3.66
CA HIS A 222 19.63 3.06 -4.93
C HIS A 222 20.11 4.31 -5.65
N ASP A 223 20.10 4.27 -6.99
CA ASP A 223 20.52 5.36 -7.87
C ASP A 223 19.34 6.16 -8.43
N ASN A 224 18.12 5.85 -7.98
CA ASN A 224 16.89 6.58 -8.30
C ASN A 224 15.91 6.44 -7.13
N ARG A 225 14.73 7.09 -7.24
CA ARG A 225 13.73 7.07 -6.17
C ARG A 225 13.34 5.65 -5.76
N VAL A 226 13.17 5.45 -4.47
CA VAL A 226 12.57 4.23 -3.93
C VAL A 226 11.06 4.33 -4.14
N SER A 227 10.50 3.44 -4.96
CA SER A 227 9.08 3.50 -5.34
C SER A 227 8.17 2.61 -4.51
N CYS A 228 8.74 1.54 -3.95
CA CYS A 228 7.99 0.58 -3.13
C CYS A 228 8.93 -0.10 -2.14
N LEU A 229 8.36 -0.59 -1.06
CA LEU A 229 9.08 -1.38 -0.08
C LEU A 229 8.13 -2.37 0.61
N GLY A 230 8.71 -3.40 1.19
CA GLY A 230 8.00 -4.41 1.96
C GLY A 230 8.91 -5.05 2.99
N VAL A 231 8.30 -5.60 4.03
CA VAL A 231 8.98 -6.34 5.09
C VAL A 231 8.51 -7.78 5.02
N THR A 232 9.43 -8.73 5.19
CA THR A 232 9.10 -10.16 5.19
C THR A 232 8.25 -10.53 6.41
N ASP A 233 7.36 -11.52 6.25
CA ASP A 233 6.44 -11.97 7.31
C ASP A 233 7.19 -12.50 8.56
N ASP A 234 8.40 -13.02 8.39
CA ASP A 234 9.27 -13.44 9.48
C ASP A 234 10.03 -12.27 10.13
N GLY A 235 9.97 -11.08 9.51
CA GLY A 235 10.65 -9.88 9.98
C GLY A 235 12.16 -9.86 9.77
N MET A 236 12.70 -10.78 8.97
CA MET A 236 14.15 -10.95 8.79
C MET A 236 14.76 -10.04 7.72
N ALA A 237 13.95 -9.53 6.81
CA ALA A 237 14.44 -8.71 5.71
C ALA A 237 13.47 -7.61 5.30
N VAL A 238 14.02 -6.56 4.73
CA VAL A 238 13.31 -5.48 4.04
C VAL A 238 13.66 -5.52 2.56
N CYS A 239 12.67 -5.36 1.72
CA CYS A 239 12.84 -5.28 0.28
C CYS A 239 12.49 -3.88 -0.19
N THR A 240 13.33 -3.29 -1.02
CA THR A 240 13.08 -2.00 -1.66
C THR A 240 13.17 -2.13 -3.17
N GLY A 241 12.19 -1.56 -3.88
CA GLY A 241 12.17 -1.42 -5.32
C GLY A 241 12.37 0.03 -5.72
N SER A 242 13.06 0.26 -6.82
CA SER A 242 13.44 1.60 -7.26
C SER A 242 13.31 1.78 -8.78
N TRP A 243 13.20 3.04 -9.20
CA TRP A 243 13.26 3.41 -10.61
C TRP A 243 14.64 3.20 -11.25
N ASP A 244 15.64 2.83 -10.47
CA ASP A 244 16.95 2.38 -10.98
C ASP A 244 16.90 0.96 -11.58
N SER A 245 15.72 0.34 -11.62
CA SER A 245 15.45 -1.02 -12.13
C SER A 245 15.96 -2.14 -11.21
N PHE A 246 16.35 -1.83 -9.99
CA PHE A 246 16.81 -2.81 -9.01
C PHE A 246 15.80 -3.05 -7.89
N LEU A 247 15.78 -4.30 -7.46
CA LEU A 247 15.18 -4.75 -6.23
C LEU A 247 16.32 -5.10 -5.27
N LYS A 248 16.34 -4.48 -4.08
CA LYS A 248 17.35 -4.74 -3.06
C LYS A 248 16.74 -5.35 -1.81
N ILE A 249 17.45 -6.31 -1.24
CA ILE A 249 17.07 -6.98 0.00
C ILE A 249 18.10 -6.59 1.06
N TRP A 250 17.58 -6.13 2.19
CA TRP A 250 18.35 -5.62 3.33
C TRP A 250 18.07 -6.49 4.54
N ASN A 251 19.12 -6.95 5.21
CA ASN A 251 19.08 -7.78 6.43
C ASN A 251 20.19 -7.42 7.42
#